data_37cabecbfd4cff71b6b3ae3e03acc03c
#
_entry.id   37cabecbfd4cff71b6b3ae3e03acc03c
#
_cell.length_a   1.000
_cell.length_b   1.000
_cell.length_c   1.000
_cell.angle_alpha   90.00
_cell.angle_beta   90.00
_cell.angle_gamma   90.00
#
_symmetry.space_group_name_H-M   'P 1'
#
loop_
_entity.id
_entity.type
_entity.pdbx_description
1 polymer ?
#
loop_
_entity_poly.entity_id
_entity_poly.type
_entity_poly.pdbx_seq_one_letter_code
_entity_poly.pdbx_strand_id
1 'polypeptide(L)'
;MAESMKFEPQGIKALAFDVGGTVFNWHQTVCDAVDALAGERGADVDAGTFANAWRLGMFAVLSEVRFGARGAMSTDAMQRASLRKLAADYPALALSAADIDSLAGVWHRLTPWPDVPDAVNRLRDDYTTVVLTVMGWGAMMASSKAAGIAWDSILSCEFLGVWKPDAEAYLTVPRLLALRPDEVMMVAAHPDDLSAAAAAGLRTAYVIRPATCEPGYDPTDFPRADFDLNASDFPDLVRQLCPGA
;
A
#
# COMPACT_ATOMS: atom_id res chain seq x y z
N MET A 1 31.37 6.28 -19.21
CA MET A 1 30.72 6.22 -17.90
C MET A 1 29.79 7.40 -17.83
N ALA A 2 28.50 7.20 -17.96
CA ALA A 2 27.52 8.28 -17.77
C ALA A 2 27.52 8.62 -16.28
N GLU A 3 27.86 9.85 -15.92
CA GLU A 3 27.63 10.39 -14.59
C GLU A 3 26.12 10.25 -14.33
N SER A 4 25.76 9.44 -13.34
CA SER A 4 24.40 9.40 -12.82
C SER A 4 24.06 10.83 -12.40
N MET A 5 23.23 11.52 -13.15
CA MET A 5 22.68 12.81 -12.74
C MET A 5 22.02 12.58 -11.37
N LYS A 6 22.58 13.16 -10.31
CA LYS A 6 21.98 13.11 -8.99
C LYS A 6 20.59 13.71 -9.10
N PHE A 7 19.60 12.94 -8.65
CA PHE A 7 18.24 13.42 -8.53
C PHE A 7 18.21 14.68 -7.65
N GLU A 8 17.60 15.75 -8.14
CA GLU A 8 17.47 17.02 -7.41
C GLU A 8 16.03 17.14 -6.91
N PRO A 9 15.78 17.10 -5.58
CA PRO A 9 14.43 17.13 -5.01
C PRO A 9 13.64 18.41 -5.28
N GLN A 10 14.34 19.52 -5.61
CA GLN A 10 13.75 20.86 -5.72
C GLN A 10 12.62 20.99 -6.75
N GLY A 11 12.48 20.04 -7.67
CA GLY A 11 11.38 20.00 -8.62
C GLY A 11 10.11 19.33 -8.11
N ILE A 12 10.21 18.59 -7.01
CA ILE A 12 9.08 17.83 -6.45
C ILE A 12 8.20 18.75 -5.60
N LYS A 13 6.89 18.66 -5.81
CA LYS A 13 5.88 19.43 -5.08
C LYS A 13 4.92 18.57 -4.29
N ALA A 14 4.74 17.33 -4.71
CA ALA A 14 3.85 16.38 -4.05
C ALA A 14 4.45 14.99 -3.99
N LEU A 15 4.15 14.29 -2.90
CA LEU A 15 4.50 12.88 -2.69
C LEU A 15 3.22 12.06 -2.71
N ALA A 16 3.15 11.09 -3.61
CA ALA A 16 2.07 10.12 -3.70
C ALA A 16 2.53 8.81 -3.07
N PHE A 17 1.87 8.38 -2.02
CA PHE A 17 2.29 7.20 -1.24
C PHE A 17 1.44 5.98 -1.58
N ASP A 18 2.09 4.88 -1.95
CA ASP A 18 1.54 3.57 -1.70
C ASP A 18 1.54 3.29 -0.19
N VAL A 19 0.61 2.49 0.29
CA VAL A 19 0.45 2.31 1.74
C VAL A 19 0.47 0.86 2.21
N GLY A 20 -0.08 -0.08 1.44
CA GLY A 20 -0.10 -1.48 1.83
C GLY A 20 1.29 -2.13 1.69
N GLY A 21 1.96 -2.44 2.79
CA GLY A 21 3.36 -2.90 2.81
C GLY A 21 4.35 -1.74 2.88
N THR A 22 4.08 -0.62 2.22
CA THR A 22 4.95 0.57 2.24
C THR A 22 4.85 1.34 3.55
N VAL A 23 3.65 1.72 3.96
CA VAL A 23 3.33 2.49 5.18
C VAL A 23 2.86 1.58 6.30
N PHE A 24 1.94 0.69 5.98
CA PHE A 24 1.32 -0.22 6.94
C PHE A 24 1.84 -1.64 6.77
N ASN A 25 2.25 -2.27 7.88
CA ASN A 25 2.59 -3.69 7.93
C ASN A 25 1.29 -4.53 7.95
N TRP A 26 0.63 -4.60 6.79
CA TRP A 26 -0.65 -5.30 6.64
C TRP A 26 -0.51 -6.78 6.95
N HIS A 27 0.62 -7.41 6.54
CA HIS A 27 0.83 -8.85 6.68
C HIS A 27 0.83 -9.26 8.15
N GLN A 28 1.65 -8.61 8.99
CA GLN A 28 1.69 -8.90 10.42
C GLN A 28 0.33 -8.63 11.08
N THR A 29 -0.32 -7.51 10.75
CA THR A 29 -1.64 -7.16 11.32
C THR A 29 -2.71 -8.22 11.00
N VAL A 30 -2.69 -8.76 9.78
CA VAL A 30 -3.61 -9.84 9.38
C VAL A 30 -3.23 -11.15 10.05
N CYS A 31 -1.93 -11.51 10.09
CA CYS A 31 -1.45 -12.72 10.78
C CYS A 31 -1.87 -12.74 12.24
N ASP A 32 -1.67 -11.65 12.98
CA ASP A 32 -2.05 -11.54 14.39
C ASP A 32 -3.56 -11.82 14.61
N ALA A 33 -4.41 -11.34 13.71
CA ALA A 33 -5.85 -11.56 13.78
C ALA A 33 -6.24 -13.01 13.45
N VAL A 34 -5.56 -13.63 12.51
CA VAL A 34 -5.79 -15.04 12.13
C VAL A 34 -5.30 -15.97 13.25
N ASP A 35 -4.11 -15.70 13.80
CA ASP A 35 -3.55 -16.46 14.94
C ASP A 35 -4.45 -16.41 16.16
N ALA A 36 -4.99 -15.22 16.49
CA ALA A 36 -5.93 -15.06 17.59
C ALA A 36 -7.19 -15.93 17.37
N LEU A 37 -7.77 -15.88 16.18
CA LEU A 37 -8.96 -16.68 15.85
C LEU A 37 -8.66 -18.18 15.84
N ALA A 38 -7.53 -18.60 15.29
CA ALA A 38 -7.08 -19.99 15.29
C ALA A 38 -6.86 -20.51 16.70
N GLY A 39 -6.23 -19.70 17.57
CA GLY A 39 -6.03 -20.02 19.00
C GLY A 39 -7.36 -20.20 19.75
N GLU A 40 -8.35 -19.32 19.55
CA GLU A 40 -9.70 -19.44 20.14
C GLU A 40 -10.40 -20.75 19.73
N ARG A 41 -10.09 -21.29 18.58
CA ARG A 41 -10.73 -22.49 18.01
C ARG A 41 -9.90 -23.75 18.16
N GLY A 42 -8.67 -23.65 18.67
CA GLY A 42 -7.73 -24.76 18.73
C GLY A 42 -7.40 -25.31 17.32
N ALA A 43 -7.44 -24.45 16.31
CA ALA A 43 -7.14 -24.79 14.91
C ALA A 43 -5.65 -24.58 14.63
N ASP A 44 -5.03 -25.55 13.95
CA ASP A 44 -3.67 -25.44 13.46
C ASP A 44 -3.70 -24.84 12.05
N VAL A 45 -3.38 -23.56 11.96
CA VAL A 45 -3.41 -22.78 10.70
C VAL A 45 -2.16 -21.91 10.64
N ASP A 46 -1.45 -21.98 9.55
CA ASP A 46 -0.37 -21.04 9.22
C ASP A 46 -0.98 -19.69 8.80
N ALA A 47 -0.92 -18.72 9.71
CA ALA A 47 -1.51 -17.39 9.49
C ALA A 47 -0.86 -16.63 8.32
N GLY A 48 0.44 -16.84 8.08
CA GLY A 48 1.14 -16.23 6.96
C GLY A 48 0.61 -16.74 5.63
N THR A 49 0.51 -18.06 5.48
CA THR A 49 -0.08 -18.69 4.28
C THR A 49 -1.52 -18.24 4.08
N PHE A 50 -2.32 -18.16 5.16
CA PHE A 50 -3.70 -17.68 5.08
C PHE A 50 -3.77 -16.21 4.61
N ALA A 51 -3.00 -15.33 5.23
CA ALA A 51 -2.97 -13.89 4.89
C ALA A 51 -2.62 -13.67 3.41
N ASN A 52 -1.64 -14.44 2.91
CA ASN A 52 -1.19 -14.39 1.53
C ASN A 52 -2.26 -14.87 0.55
N ALA A 53 -2.90 -16.01 0.85
CA ALA A 53 -3.99 -16.55 0.04
C ALA A 53 -5.18 -15.59 0.01
N TRP A 54 -5.50 -14.96 1.15
CA TRP A 54 -6.55 -13.94 1.22
C TRP A 54 -6.26 -12.73 0.34
N ARG A 55 -5.03 -12.17 0.44
CA ARG A 55 -4.62 -11.04 -0.40
C ARG A 55 -4.67 -11.38 -1.90
N LEU A 56 -4.12 -12.53 -2.30
CA LEU A 56 -4.19 -12.99 -3.69
C LEU A 56 -5.64 -13.15 -4.17
N GLY A 57 -6.51 -13.71 -3.34
CA GLY A 57 -7.93 -13.83 -3.63
C GLY A 57 -8.63 -12.48 -3.79
N MET A 58 -8.25 -11.48 -2.97
CA MET A 58 -8.77 -10.13 -3.10
C MET A 58 -8.33 -9.50 -4.44
N PHE A 59 -7.07 -9.64 -4.84
CA PHE A 59 -6.60 -9.16 -6.14
C PHE A 59 -7.26 -9.89 -7.32
N ALA A 60 -7.61 -11.16 -7.18
CA ALA A 60 -8.40 -11.87 -8.19
C ALA A 60 -9.80 -11.26 -8.34
N VAL A 61 -10.48 -10.93 -7.23
CA VAL A 61 -11.78 -10.22 -7.25
C VAL A 61 -11.63 -8.83 -7.86
N LEU A 62 -10.57 -8.09 -7.48
CA LEU A 62 -10.26 -6.78 -8.05
C LEU A 62 -10.07 -6.85 -9.57
N SER A 63 -9.38 -7.87 -10.06
CA SER A 63 -9.20 -8.10 -11.50
C SER A 63 -10.55 -8.33 -12.22
N GLU A 64 -11.45 -9.11 -11.61
CA GLU A 64 -12.81 -9.30 -12.16
C GLU A 64 -13.58 -7.96 -12.25
N VAL A 65 -13.46 -7.10 -11.24
CA VAL A 65 -14.07 -5.76 -11.23
C VAL A 65 -13.43 -4.84 -12.28
N ARG A 66 -12.10 -4.79 -12.31
CA ARG A 66 -11.32 -3.94 -13.20
C ARG A 66 -11.58 -4.24 -14.68
N PHE A 67 -11.73 -5.51 -15.03
CA PHE A 67 -11.97 -5.94 -16.41
C PHE A 67 -13.46 -6.17 -16.73
N GLY A 68 -14.37 -5.74 -15.86
CA GLY A 68 -15.82 -5.75 -16.11
C GLY A 68 -16.48 -7.13 -16.04
N ALA A 69 -15.78 -8.18 -15.58
CA ALA A 69 -16.37 -9.50 -15.33
C ALA A 69 -17.26 -9.50 -14.08
N ARG A 70 -17.11 -8.47 -13.23
CA ARG A 70 -17.92 -8.24 -12.04
C ARG A 70 -18.30 -6.76 -11.95
N GLY A 71 -19.47 -6.44 -11.42
CA GLY A 71 -19.90 -5.06 -11.17
C GLY A 71 -19.03 -4.35 -10.13
N ALA A 72 -19.09 -3.03 -10.08
CA ALA A 72 -18.34 -2.21 -9.12
C ALA A 72 -18.59 -2.67 -7.68
N MET A 73 -17.52 -2.76 -6.90
CA MET A 73 -17.53 -3.20 -5.50
C MET A 73 -16.58 -2.32 -4.69
N SER A 74 -16.90 -2.11 -3.41
CA SER A 74 -15.93 -1.56 -2.47
C SER A 74 -14.83 -2.58 -2.16
N THR A 75 -13.65 -2.11 -1.79
CA THR A 75 -12.54 -2.99 -1.38
C THR A 75 -12.93 -3.88 -0.20
N ASP A 76 -13.70 -3.36 0.76
CA ASP A 76 -14.25 -4.16 1.86
C ASP A 76 -15.14 -5.31 1.37
N ALA A 77 -15.95 -5.08 0.35
CA ALA A 77 -16.77 -6.13 -0.24
C ALA A 77 -15.90 -7.17 -0.99
N MET A 78 -14.80 -6.74 -1.63
CA MET A 78 -13.82 -7.64 -2.26
C MET A 78 -13.10 -8.48 -1.21
N GLN A 79 -12.69 -7.89 -0.08
CA GLN A 79 -12.07 -8.60 1.04
C GLN A 79 -12.99 -9.70 1.59
N ARG A 80 -14.27 -9.36 1.82
CA ARG A 80 -15.27 -10.35 2.28
C ARG A 80 -15.52 -11.46 1.23
N ALA A 81 -15.57 -11.10 -0.04
CA ALA A 81 -15.79 -12.07 -1.11
C ALA A 81 -14.61 -13.06 -1.21
N SER A 82 -13.38 -12.58 -1.09
CA SER A 82 -12.18 -13.41 -1.03
C SER A 82 -12.19 -14.33 0.19
N LEU A 83 -12.48 -13.82 1.38
CA LEU A 83 -12.56 -14.63 2.61
C LEU A 83 -13.62 -15.74 2.52
N ARG A 84 -14.82 -15.45 2.00
CA ARG A 84 -15.86 -16.48 1.83
C ARG A 84 -15.40 -17.61 0.94
N LYS A 85 -14.62 -17.32 -0.10
CA LYS A 85 -14.04 -18.34 -0.97
C LYS A 85 -12.95 -19.12 -0.26
N LEU A 86 -12.06 -18.42 0.43
CA LEU A 86 -10.92 -19.00 1.14
C LEU A 86 -11.36 -19.90 2.31
N ALA A 87 -12.51 -19.61 2.94
CA ALA A 87 -13.04 -20.37 4.06
C ALA A 87 -13.19 -21.89 3.76
N ALA A 88 -13.41 -22.26 2.51
CA ALA A 88 -13.50 -23.65 2.10
C ALA A 88 -12.17 -24.41 2.22
N ASP A 89 -11.04 -23.70 2.09
CA ASP A 89 -9.70 -24.26 2.16
C ASP A 89 -9.20 -24.40 3.60
N TYR A 90 -9.90 -23.73 4.56
CA TYR A 90 -9.56 -23.72 5.98
C TYR A 90 -10.74 -24.17 6.87
N PRO A 91 -11.26 -25.42 6.70
CA PRO A 91 -12.44 -25.88 7.42
C PRO A 91 -12.26 -25.93 8.94
N ALA A 92 -11.01 -26.06 9.42
CA ALA A 92 -10.68 -26.05 10.86
C ALA A 92 -11.03 -24.71 11.54
N LEU A 93 -11.00 -23.60 10.81
CA LEU A 93 -11.41 -22.29 11.32
C LEU A 93 -12.94 -22.17 11.45
N ALA A 94 -13.72 -22.96 10.76
CA ALA A 94 -15.19 -22.92 10.74
C ALA A 94 -15.73 -21.47 10.66
N LEU A 95 -15.23 -20.67 9.73
CA LEU A 95 -15.50 -19.23 9.62
C LEU A 95 -17.00 -18.95 9.45
N SER A 96 -17.59 -18.30 10.46
CA SER A 96 -18.95 -17.78 10.38
C SER A 96 -19.00 -16.45 9.60
N ALA A 97 -20.20 -15.98 9.27
CA ALA A 97 -20.37 -14.66 8.68
C ALA A 97 -19.81 -13.53 9.58
N ALA A 98 -19.96 -13.65 10.91
CA ALA A 98 -19.43 -12.71 11.86
C ALA A 98 -17.89 -12.70 11.90
N ASP A 99 -17.26 -13.88 11.77
CA ASP A 99 -15.79 -13.98 11.67
C ASP A 99 -15.27 -13.32 10.40
N ILE A 100 -15.94 -13.54 9.27
CA ILE A 100 -15.61 -12.90 8.01
C ILE A 100 -15.70 -11.38 8.11
N ASP A 101 -16.74 -10.85 8.76
CA ASP A 101 -16.88 -9.41 8.98
C ASP A 101 -15.81 -8.87 9.94
N SER A 102 -15.49 -9.61 11.02
CA SER A 102 -14.43 -9.25 11.96
C SER A 102 -13.07 -9.21 11.31
N LEU A 103 -12.70 -10.26 10.56
CA LEU A 103 -11.43 -10.33 9.83
C LEU A 103 -11.35 -9.22 8.76
N ALA A 104 -12.42 -9.01 7.97
CA ALA A 104 -12.43 -7.91 7.00
C ALA A 104 -12.25 -6.54 7.67
N GLY A 105 -12.73 -6.37 8.91
CA GLY A 105 -12.52 -5.17 9.72
C GLY A 105 -11.06 -4.93 10.14
N VAL A 106 -10.18 -5.92 10.02
CA VAL A 106 -8.74 -5.76 10.33
C VAL A 106 -8.08 -4.72 9.44
N TRP A 107 -8.51 -4.62 8.18
CA TRP A 107 -7.99 -3.65 7.22
C TRP A 107 -8.28 -2.19 7.60
N HIS A 108 -9.17 -1.95 8.56
CA HIS A 108 -9.47 -0.62 9.11
C HIS A 108 -8.63 -0.25 10.34
N ARG A 109 -7.70 -1.12 10.77
CA ARG A 109 -6.85 -0.91 11.95
C ARG A 109 -5.42 -1.44 11.74
N LEU A 110 -4.91 -1.19 10.53
CA LEU A 110 -3.55 -1.60 10.17
C LEU A 110 -2.53 -0.86 11.03
N THR A 111 -1.49 -1.60 11.42
CA THR A 111 -0.36 -1.06 12.18
C THR A 111 0.67 -0.48 11.20
N PRO A 112 1.08 0.79 11.32
CA PRO A 112 2.14 1.34 10.51
C PRO A 112 3.49 0.72 10.90
N TRP A 113 4.45 0.78 9.99
CA TRP A 113 5.84 0.59 10.36
C TRP A 113 6.25 1.67 11.36
N PRO A 114 7.10 1.35 12.38
CA PRO A 114 7.42 2.30 13.46
C PRO A 114 8.09 3.58 12.99
N ASP A 115 8.78 3.55 11.85
CA ASP A 115 9.52 4.67 11.25
C ASP A 115 8.66 5.62 10.42
N VAL A 116 7.35 5.33 10.25
CA VAL A 116 6.50 6.06 9.31
C VAL A 116 5.81 7.27 9.87
N PRO A 117 5.13 7.23 11.05
CA PRO A 117 4.25 8.33 11.46
C PRO A 117 4.95 9.68 11.53
N ASP A 118 6.09 9.75 12.22
CA ASP A 118 6.85 10.99 12.36
C ASP A 118 7.44 11.45 11.03
N ALA A 119 7.93 10.52 10.23
CA ALA A 119 8.53 10.83 8.93
C ALA A 119 7.50 11.41 7.94
N VAL A 120 6.31 10.80 7.83
CA VAL A 120 5.24 11.31 6.96
C VAL A 120 4.76 12.67 7.43
N ASN A 121 4.53 12.85 8.74
CA ASN A 121 4.14 14.15 9.29
C ASN A 121 5.22 15.21 9.02
N ARG A 122 6.52 14.87 9.09
CA ARG A 122 7.62 15.76 8.73
C ARG A 122 7.65 16.11 7.24
N LEU A 123 7.47 15.12 6.36
CA LEU A 123 7.43 15.35 4.91
C LEU A 123 6.28 16.26 4.50
N ARG A 124 5.18 16.21 5.23
CA ARG A 124 3.99 17.05 5.00
C ARG A 124 4.24 18.53 5.24
N ASP A 125 5.26 18.90 6.02
CA ASP A 125 5.63 20.32 6.22
C ASP A 125 6.16 20.98 4.93
N ASP A 126 6.81 20.17 4.05
CA ASP A 126 7.49 20.68 2.85
C ASP A 126 6.79 20.26 1.54
N TYR A 127 5.98 19.18 1.56
CA TYR A 127 5.34 18.59 0.38
C TYR A 127 3.85 18.37 0.59
N THR A 128 3.08 18.47 -0.48
CA THR A 128 1.70 17.93 -0.46
C THR A 128 1.77 16.40 -0.41
N THR A 129 1.24 15.80 0.66
CA THR A 129 1.27 14.35 0.87
C THR A 129 -0.08 13.72 0.53
N VAL A 130 -0.07 12.82 -0.43
CA VAL A 130 -1.28 12.17 -0.96
C VAL A 130 -1.13 10.65 -0.88
N VAL A 131 -2.11 9.96 -0.32
CA VAL A 131 -2.20 8.50 -0.48
C VAL A 131 -2.74 8.18 -1.87
N LEU A 132 -2.10 7.26 -2.59
CA LEU A 132 -2.61 6.65 -3.83
C LEU A 132 -2.57 5.13 -3.69
N THR A 133 -3.73 4.51 -3.48
CA THR A 133 -3.81 3.10 -3.07
C THR A 133 -4.97 2.33 -3.69
N VAL A 134 -4.79 1.02 -3.83
CA VAL A 134 -5.87 0.07 -4.13
C VAL A 134 -6.70 -0.31 -2.90
N MET A 135 -6.25 0.06 -1.69
CA MET A 135 -6.97 -0.21 -0.45
C MET A 135 -8.18 0.70 -0.29
N GLY A 136 -9.17 0.24 0.48
CA GLY A 136 -10.42 0.97 0.69
C GLY A 136 -10.22 2.34 1.34
N TRP A 137 -10.94 3.34 0.87
CA TRP A 137 -10.85 4.70 1.40
C TRP A 137 -11.16 4.76 2.90
N GLY A 138 -12.23 4.09 3.34
CA GLY A 138 -12.60 4.01 4.76
C GLY A 138 -11.54 3.34 5.63
N ALA A 139 -10.92 2.27 5.11
CA ALA A 139 -9.84 1.56 5.78
C ALA A 139 -8.60 2.46 5.97
N MET A 140 -8.24 3.23 4.94
CA MET A 140 -7.10 4.15 5.02
C MET A 140 -7.35 5.31 5.96
N MET A 141 -8.55 5.89 5.94
CA MET A 141 -8.95 6.94 6.90
C MET A 141 -8.85 6.45 8.35
N ALA A 142 -9.40 5.27 8.64
CA ALA A 142 -9.42 4.71 9.99
C ALA A 142 -8.00 4.36 10.48
N SER A 143 -7.21 3.64 9.67
CA SER A 143 -5.84 3.23 10.01
C SER A 143 -4.92 4.43 10.18
N SER A 144 -4.98 5.42 9.28
CA SER A 144 -4.16 6.63 9.36
C SER A 144 -4.48 7.46 10.60
N LYS A 145 -5.78 7.60 10.93
CA LYS A 145 -6.21 8.31 12.14
C LYS A 145 -5.73 7.61 13.42
N ALA A 146 -5.84 6.28 13.47
CA ALA A 146 -5.36 5.49 14.61
C ALA A 146 -3.84 5.57 14.77
N ALA A 147 -3.10 5.65 13.66
CA ALA A 147 -1.65 5.74 13.63
C ALA A 147 -1.11 7.18 13.85
N GLY A 148 -1.96 8.20 13.95
CA GLY A 148 -1.52 9.60 14.05
C GLY A 148 -0.85 10.14 12.79
N ILE A 149 -1.09 9.52 11.63
CA ILE A 149 -0.55 9.97 10.33
C ILE A 149 -1.54 10.94 9.69
N ALA A 150 -1.07 12.15 9.40
CA ALA A 150 -1.86 13.16 8.71
C ALA A 150 -1.48 13.20 7.22
N TRP A 151 -2.48 13.05 6.35
CA TRP A 151 -2.36 13.21 4.90
C TRP A 151 -3.10 14.46 4.46
N ASP A 152 -2.63 15.12 3.40
CA ASP A 152 -3.40 16.21 2.77
C ASP A 152 -4.56 15.66 1.95
N SER A 153 -4.41 14.45 1.39
CA SER A 153 -5.49 13.75 0.70
C SER A 153 -5.32 12.24 0.72
N ILE A 154 -6.43 11.50 0.64
CA ILE A 154 -6.45 10.06 0.44
C ILE A 154 -7.22 9.75 -0.84
N LEU A 155 -6.50 9.29 -1.86
CA LEU A 155 -7.03 8.85 -3.14
C LEU A 155 -7.01 7.31 -3.18
N SER A 156 -8.15 6.71 -2.89
CA SER A 156 -8.36 5.29 -3.09
C SER A 156 -8.83 5.02 -4.51
N CYS A 157 -8.28 4.00 -5.15
CA CYS A 157 -8.69 3.56 -6.48
C CYS A 157 -10.17 3.19 -6.55
N GLU A 158 -10.76 2.68 -5.46
CA GLU A 158 -12.20 2.39 -5.41
C GLU A 158 -13.05 3.67 -5.53
N PHE A 159 -12.58 4.77 -4.94
CA PHE A 159 -13.21 6.08 -5.03
C PHE A 159 -13.01 6.72 -6.40
N LEU A 160 -11.81 6.54 -6.99
CA LEU A 160 -11.46 7.10 -8.29
C LEU A 160 -12.10 6.34 -9.46
N GLY A 161 -12.45 5.06 -9.27
CA GLY A 161 -12.93 4.19 -10.33
C GLY A 161 -11.87 3.76 -11.34
N VAL A 162 -10.60 4.04 -11.05
CA VAL A 162 -9.41 3.62 -11.82
C VAL A 162 -8.43 2.94 -10.89
N TRP A 163 -7.71 1.94 -11.38
CA TRP A 163 -6.95 1.04 -10.55
C TRP A 163 -5.47 0.98 -10.96
N LYS A 164 -4.57 0.96 -10.00
CA LYS A 164 -3.19 0.56 -10.25
C LYS A 164 -3.15 -0.84 -10.87
N PRO A 165 -2.26 -1.12 -11.83
CA PRO A 165 -1.19 -0.27 -12.34
C PRO A 165 -1.58 0.53 -13.60
N ASP A 166 -2.85 0.85 -13.84
CA ASP A 166 -3.24 1.67 -14.98
C ASP A 166 -2.66 3.09 -14.86
N ALA A 167 -2.08 3.62 -15.94
CA ALA A 167 -1.46 4.95 -15.96
C ALA A 167 -2.40 6.05 -15.47
N GLU A 168 -3.70 5.95 -15.76
CA GLU A 168 -4.72 6.91 -15.34
C GLU A 168 -4.82 7.03 -13.80
N ALA A 169 -4.56 5.94 -13.06
CA ALA A 169 -4.53 5.99 -11.59
C ALA A 169 -3.41 6.92 -11.09
N TYR A 170 -2.21 6.79 -11.64
CA TYR A 170 -1.06 7.63 -11.26
C TYR A 170 -1.24 9.08 -11.71
N LEU A 171 -1.73 9.30 -12.93
CA LEU A 171 -1.96 10.63 -13.49
C LEU A 171 -3.09 11.39 -12.78
N THR A 172 -3.89 10.74 -11.98
CA THR A 172 -4.94 11.40 -11.18
C THR A 172 -4.33 12.39 -10.17
N VAL A 173 -3.20 12.06 -9.53
CA VAL A 173 -2.56 12.95 -8.54
C VAL A 173 -2.11 14.27 -9.17
N PRO A 174 -1.24 14.29 -10.20
CA PRO A 174 -0.82 15.55 -10.80
C PRO A 174 -1.99 16.32 -11.40
N ARG A 175 -2.98 15.65 -12.01
CA ARG A 175 -4.17 16.30 -12.56
C ARG A 175 -4.98 17.05 -11.49
N LEU A 176 -5.23 16.42 -10.33
CA LEU A 176 -6.01 17.04 -9.25
C LEU A 176 -5.26 18.20 -8.58
N LEU A 177 -3.92 18.13 -8.55
CA LEU A 177 -3.07 19.17 -7.95
C LEU A 177 -2.65 20.26 -8.96
N ALA A 178 -3.07 20.16 -10.23
CA ALA A 178 -2.63 21.03 -11.33
C ALA A 178 -1.10 21.08 -11.47
N LEU A 179 -0.44 19.92 -11.30
CA LEU A 179 1.00 19.71 -11.43
C LEU A 179 1.34 18.96 -12.72
N ARG A 180 2.61 19.05 -13.15
CA ARG A 180 3.14 18.14 -14.16
C ARG A 180 3.42 16.77 -13.49
N PRO A 181 3.37 15.65 -14.24
CA PRO A 181 3.71 14.34 -13.71
C PRO A 181 5.09 14.29 -13.03
N ASP A 182 6.10 14.95 -13.61
CA ASP A 182 7.47 15.00 -13.08
C ASP A 182 7.64 15.88 -11.82
N GLU A 183 6.61 16.61 -11.41
CA GLU A 183 6.55 17.34 -10.13
C GLU A 183 5.95 16.50 -8.99
N VAL A 184 5.48 15.29 -9.30
CA VAL A 184 4.93 14.33 -8.31
C VAL A 184 5.86 13.12 -8.21
N MET A 185 6.21 12.73 -6.99
CA MET A 185 7.00 11.54 -6.72
C MET A 185 6.14 10.44 -6.10
N MET A 186 6.12 9.27 -6.74
CA MET A 186 5.53 8.06 -6.16
C MET A 186 6.50 7.43 -5.17
N VAL A 187 6.05 7.20 -3.94
CA VAL A 187 6.80 6.56 -2.85
C VAL A 187 6.21 5.18 -2.60
N ALA A 188 6.99 4.13 -2.80
CA ALA A 188 6.53 2.76 -2.59
C ALA A 188 7.66 1.81 -2.21
N ALA A 189 7.28 0.68 -1.59
CA ALA A 189 8.16 -0.47 -1.37
C ALA A 189 8.02 -1.52 -2.49
N HIS A 190 7.16 -1.30 -3.47
CA HIS A 190 6.86 -2.26 -4.54
C HIS A 190 7.44 -1.76 -5.87
N PRO A 191 8.47 -2.44 -6.40
CA PRO A 191 9.12 -2.04 -7.66
C PRO A 191 8.18 -1.97 -8.86
N ASP A 192 7.21 -2.88 -8.95
CA ASP A 192 6.23 -2.89 -10.05
C ASP A 192 5.33 -1.64 -10.02
N ASP A 193 4.95 -1.19 -8.81
CA ASP A 193 4.17 0.04 -8.62
C ASP A 193 4.98 1.27 -9.05
N LEU A 194 6.26 1.33 -8.66
CA LEU A 194 7.17 2.40 -9.07
C LEU A 194 7.45 2.38 -10.58
N SER A 195 7.61 1.20 -11.17
CA SER A 195 7.82 1.06 -12.62
C SER A 195 6.61 1.57 -13.41
N ALA A 196 5.39 1.25 -12.94
CA ALA A 196 4.16 1.75 -13.55
C ALA A 196 4.00 3.27 -13.37
N ALA A 197 4.36 3.81 -12.21
CA ALA A 197 4.37 5.25 -11.95
C ALA A 197 5.38 5.99 -12.84
N ALA A 198 6.60 5.45 -13.00
CA ALA A 198 7.62 5.99 -13.90
C ALA A 198 7.15 5.99 -15.37
N ALA A 199 6.50 4.90 -15.81
CA ALA A 199 5.92 4.82 -17.16
C ALA A 199 4.80 5.86 -17.38
N ALA A 200 4.10 6.28 -16.32
CA ALA A 200 3.13 7.37 -16.34
C ALA A 200 3.79 8.77 -16.27
N GLY A 201 5.12 8.85 -16.11
CA GLY A 201 5.90 10.09 -16.08
C GLY A 201 6.10 10.70 -14.69
N LEU A 202 5.72 10.00 -13.61
CA LEU A 202 6.02 10.43 -12.26
C LEU A 202 7.49 10.17 -11.91
N ARG A 203 7.99 10.90 -10.91
CA ARG A 203 9.23 10.54 -10.23
C ARG A 203 9.00 9.43 -9.23
N THR A 204 10.06 8.71 -8.86
CA THR A 204 9.96 7.49 -8.06
C THR A 204 10.92 7.50 -6.87
N ALA A 205 10.41 7.10 -5.71
CA ALA A 205 11.20 6.85 -4.50
C ALA A 205 10.92 5.43 -4.00
N TYR A 206 11.93 4.59 -4.04
CA TYR A 206 11.89 3.25 -3.49
C TYR A 206 12.26 3.29 -2.01
N VAL A 207 11.36 2.84 -1.15
CA VAL A 207 11.63 2.69 0.29
C VAL A 207 11.74 1.22 0.62
N ILE A 208 12.90 0.80 1.13
CA ILE A 208 13.18 -0.59 1.48
C ILE A 208 12.36 -0.98 2.70
N ARG A 209 11.71 -2.15 2.62
CA ARG A 209 11.00 -2.78 3.72
C ARG A 209 11.57 -4.15 4.03
N PRO A 210 11.38 -4.68 5.25
CA PRO A 210 11.77 -6.05 5.58
C PRO A 210 11.16 -7.06 4.61
N ALA A 211 11.84 -8.17 4.34
CA ALA A 211 11.35 -9.26 3.48
C ALA A 211 10.01 -9.87 3.97
N THR A 212 9.67 -9.65 5.23
CA THR A 212 8.39 -10.07 5.84
C THR A 212 7.21 -9.16 5.48
N CYS A 213 7.43 -8.05 4.76
CA CYS A 213 6.35 -7.12 4.43
C CYS A 213 5.34 -7.70 3.45
N GLU A 214 5.79 -8.62 2.61
CA GLU A 214 4.95 -9.28 1.61
C GLU A 214 5.58 -10.60 1.14
N PRO A 215 4.79 -11.65 0.84
CA PRO A 215 5.31 -12.91 0.30
C PRO A 215 6.00 -12.71 -1.04
N GLY A 216 7.18 -13.29 -1.17
CA GLY A 216 7.98 -13.17 -2.37
C GLY A 216 8.67 -11.81 -2.56
N TYR A 217 8.48 -10.88 -1.61
CA TYR A 217 9.24 -9.65 -1.59
C TYR A 217 10.62 -9.90 -0.95
N ASP A 218 11.67 -9.74 -1.74
CA ASP A 218 13.05 -9.64 -1.25
C ASP A 218 13.63 -8.31 -1.75
N PRO A 219 13.97 -7.37 -0.84
CA PRO A 219 14.51 -6.08 -1.25
C PRO A 219 15.86 -6.18 -1.96
N THR A 220 16.52 -7.34 -1.95
CA THR A 220 17.78 -7.58 -2.65
C THR A 220 17.60 -7.98 -4.11
N ASP A 221 16.41 -8.42 -4.50
CA ASP A 221 16.12 -8.89 -5.86
C ASP A 221 15.96 -7.74 -6.88
N PHE A 222 15.85 -6.49 -6.41
CA PHE A 222 15.56 -5.36 -7.27
C PHE A 222 16.76 -4.43 -7.43
N PRO A 223 17.12 -4.08 -8.69
CA PRO A 223 18.20 -3.14 -8.96
C PRO A 223 17.80 -1.75 -8.50
N ARG A 224 18.47 -1.26 -7.46
CA ARG A 224 18.23 0.10 -6.90
C ARG A 224 18.52 1.24 -7.88
N ALA A 225 19.22 0.95 -8.98
CA ALA A 225 19.58 1.93 -10.00
C ALA A 225 18.39 2.38 -10.86
N ASP A 226 17.24 1.71 -10.77
CA ASP A 226 16.11 1.96 -11.67
C ASP A 226 15.15 3.06 -11.17
N PHE A 227 15.35 3.56 -9.93
CA PHE A 227 14.50 4.58 -9.34
C PHE A 227 15.25 5.89 -9.10
N ASP A 228 14.53 7.03 -9.17
CA ASP A 228 15.14 8.36 -8.98
C ASP A 228 15.74 8.52 -7.58
N LEU A 229 15.10 7.94 -6.55
CA LEU A 229 15.56 7.95 -5.17
C LEU A 229 15.40 6.55 -4.55
N ASN A 230 16.38 6.16 -3.72
CA ASN A 230 16.34 4.93 -2.94
C ASN A 230 16.61 5.25 -1.49
N ALA A 231 15.66 4.94 -0.62
CA ALA A 231 15.77 5.15 0.82
C ALA A 231 15.80 3.81 1.57
N SER A 232 16.67 3.70 2.56
CA SER A 232 16.76 2.52 3.41
C SER A 232 15.56 2.37 4.36
N ASP A 233 14.90 3.49 4.66
CA ASP A 233 13.76 3.62 5.56
C ASP A 233 13.11 4.99 5.37
N PHE A 234 12.02 5.28 6.07
CA PHE A 234 11.35 6.59 5.99
C PHE A 234 12.18 7.75 6.57
N PRO A 235 12.92 7.60 7.69
CA PRO A 235 13.88 8.64 8.12
C PRO A 235 14.93 8.97 7.07
N ASP A 236 15.41 8.00 6.31
CA ASP A 236 16.34 8.23 5.20
C ASP A 236 15.67 8.98 4.04
N LEU A 237 14.42 8.64 3.72
CA LEU A 237 13.61 9.38 2.74
C LEU A 237 13.51 10.87 3.14
N VAL A 238 13.23 11.15 4.42
CA VAL A 238 13.18 12.53 4.95
C VAL A 238 14.52 13.23 4.76
N ARG A 239 15.64 12.61 5.12
CA ARG A 239 16.97 13.21 4.96
C ARG A 239 17.29 13.57 3.52
N GLN A 240 16.87 12.74 2.58
CA GLN A 240 17.13 12.94 1.15
C GLN A 240 16.23 14.00 0.52
N LEU A 241 14.98 14.10 0.96
CA LEU A 241 14.00 15.06 0.42
C LEU A 241 14.04 16.41 1.13
N CYS A 242 14.43 16.46 2.40
CA CYS A 242 14.48 17.68 3.22
C CYS A 242 15.92 17.94 3.72
N PRO A 243 16.91 18.17 2.84
CA PRO A 243 18.27 18.40 3.25
C PRO A 243 18.38 19.73 4.00
N GLY A 244 18.63 19.68 5.31
CA GLY A 244 18.77 20.84 6.18
C GLY A 244 17.69 21.00 7.25
N ALA A 245 16.88 19.97 7.46
CA ALA A 245 15.93 19.88 8.56
C ALA A 245 16.56 19.31 9.84
#